data_f342a334eeb780d6960cae1282880604
#
_entry.id   f342a334eeb780d6960cae1282880604
#
_cell.length_a   1.000
_cell.length_b   1.000
_cell.length_c   1.000
_cell.angle_alpha   90.00
_cell.angle_beta   90.00
_cell.angle_gamma   90.00
#
_symmetry.space_group_name_H-M   'P 1'
#
loop_
_entity.id
_entity.type
_entity.pdbx_description
1 polymer ?
#
loop_
_entity_poly.entity_id
_entity_poly.type
_entity_poly.pdbx_seq_one_letter_code
_entity_poly.pdbx_strand_id
1 'polypeptide(L)'
;NGERIFGGNRNFILEKISVPEDVLIKAECFSEDGKTPLFFASENKFLGVIAISDSIKNESPLAVKQLKDMGIRTVMITGDKEKTARAIARQVEIDEIRAGVLPTQKAEIIRKFKSEGIVCMVGDGINDAVALTEADVGVAIGTGTDVAVDAAQIVLMKNNLLDVPAFIRLSRKTFLNIKENLFWAFIYNAIGIPLASGVFIGFFGWKMNPMFGAMAMSLSSFCVVSNALRLNFAMIYNSSRDKKKKNKIHDKEQFKMEKTVKINGMMCGHCEMHIKKALESI
;
A
#
# COMPACT_ATOMS: atom_id res chain seq x y z
N ASN A 1 -33.18 12.11 -33.83
CA ASN A 1 -33.77 13.45 -33.83
C ASN A 1 -32.77 14.55 -34.22
N GLY A 2 -31.49 14.34 -34.46
CA GLY A 2 -30.55 15.35 -35.00
C GLY A 2 -30.19 16.53 -34.11
N GLU A 3 -30.62 16.56 -32.85
CA GLU A 3 -30.22 17.58 -31.87
C GLU A 3 -28.78 17.40 -31.43
N ARG A 4 -28.02 18.48 -31.41
CA ARG A 4 -26.64 18.47 -30.90
C ARG A 4 -26.65 18.49 -29.37
N ILE A 5 -25.96 17.55 -28.77
CA ILE A 5 -25.76 17.45 -27.33
C ILE A 5 -24.30 17.82 -27.00
N PHE A 6 -24.11 18.69 -26.04
CA PHE A 6 -22.81 19.06 -25.51
C PHE A 6 -22.60 18.37 -24.14
N GLY A 7 -21.46 17.77 -23.95
CA GLY A 7 -21.06 17.19 -22.66
C GLY A 7 -19.70 17.74 -22.23
N GLY A 8 -19.56 18.10 -20.95
CA GLY A 8 -18.30 18.63 -20.46
C GLY A 8 -18.31 19.01 -19.00
N ASN A 9 -17.22 19.67 -18.57
CA ASN A 9 -17.10 20.20 -17.22
C ASN A 9 -18.03 21.41 -16.98
N ARG A 10 -18.13 21.82 -15.70
CA ARG A 10 -18.97 22.96 -15.29
C ARG A 10 -18.71 24.21 -16.14
N ASN A 11 -17.46 24.60 -16.33
CA ASN A 11 -17.11 25.85 -17.02
C ASN A 11 -17.53 25.81 -18.47
N PHE A 12 -17.28 24.71 -19.17
CA PHE A 12 -17.64 24.53 -20.57
C PHE A 12 -19.16 24.63 -20.82
N ILE A 13 -19.99 24.12 -19.93
CA ILE A 13 -21.44 24.17 -20.09
C ILE A 13 -21.98 25.54 -19.68
N LEU A 14 -21.45 26.20 -18.62
CA LEU A 14 -21.87 27.54 -18.22
C LEU A 14 -21.57 28.62 -19.28
N GLU A 15 -20.56 28.43 -20.13
CA GLU A 15 -20.28 29.30 -21.27
C GLU A 15 -21.40 29.22 -22.37
N LYS A 16 -22.13 28.10 -22.39
CA LYS A 16 -23.13 27.84 -23.47
C LYS A 16 -24.55 28.02 -23.01
N ILE A 17 -24.86 27.65 -21.75
CA ILE A 17 -26.24 27.68 -21.25
C ILE A 17 -26.26 27.91 -19.75
N SER A 18 -27.34 28.53 -19.27
CA SER A 18 -27.59 28.69 -17.82
C SER A 18 -27.94 27.34 -17.19
N VAL A 19 -27.29 27.02 -16.08
CA VAL A 19 -27.53 25.80 -15.28
C VAL A 19 -28.26 26.18 -14.00
N PRO A 20 -29.34 25.50 -13.64
CA PRO A 20 -30.05 25.74 -12.36
C PRO A 20 -29.13 25.64 -11.14
N GLU A 21 -29.31 26.51 -10.17
CA GLU A 21 -28.43 26.64 -9.00
C GLU A 21 -28.47 25.40 -8.10
N ASP A 22 -29.66 24.78 -7.97
CA ASP A 22 -29.85 23.53 -7.26
C ASP A 22 -29.02 22.38 -7.82
N VAL A 23 -28.80 22.36 -9.14
CA VAL A 23 -27.97 21.37 -9.83
C VAL A 23 -26.49 21.64 -9.58
N LEU A 24 -26.09 22.93 -9.57
CA LEU A 24 -24.71 23.31 -9.26
C LEU A 24 -24.33 22.89 -7.83
N ILE A 25 -25.23 23.10 -6.87
CA ILE A 25 -25.03 22.68 -5.48
C ILE A 25 -24.91 21.16 -5.39
N LYS A 26 -25.80 20.40 -6.05
CA LYS A 26 -25.71 18.94 -6.10
C LYS A 26 -24.41 18.44 -6.74
N ALA A 27 -23.96 19.10 -7.81
CA ALA A 27 -22.72 18.75 -8.47
C ALA A 27 -21.50 19.03 -7.58
N GLU A 28 -21.55 20.07 -6.74
CA GLU A 28 -20.53 20.35 -5.73
C GLU A 28 -20.50 19.23 -4.67
N CYS A 29 -21.65 18.80 -4.17
CA CYS A 29 -21.73 17.65 -3.23
C CYS A 29 -21.14 16.38 -3.87
N PHE A 30 -21.44 16.11 -5.15
CA PHE A 30 -20.82 14.97 -5.85
C PHE A 30 -19.29 15.11 -5.93
N SER A 31 -18.77 16.32 -6.13
CA SER A 31 -17.33 16.57 -6.14
C SER A 31 -16.71 16.38 -4.75
N GLU A 32 -17.44 16.72 -3.70
CA GLU A 32 -17.02 16.48 -2.30
C GLU A 32 -16.98 15.00 -1.95
N ASP A 33 -17.90 14.21 -2.54
CA ASP A 33 -17.90 12.74 -2.45
C ASP A 33 -16.82 12.07 -3.33
N GLY A 34 -15.95 12.83 -3.97
CA GLY A 34 -14.89 12.30 -4.84
C GLY A 34 -15.32 11.89 -6.24
N LYS A 35 -16.56 12.24 -6.65
CA LYS A 35 -17.09 11.96 -7.98
C LYS A 35 -16.79 13.12 -8.94
N THR A 36 -16.65 12.84 -10.22
CA THR A 36 -16.47 13.86 -11.27
C THR A 36 -17.80 14.14 -11.94
N PRO A 37 -18.42 15.32 -11.70
CA PRO A 37 -19.67 15.69 -12.36
C PRO A 37 -19.40 16.11 -13.80
N LEU A 38 -20.08 15.48 -14.74
CA LEU A 38 -20.18 15.85 -16.15
C LEU A 38 -21.56 16.42 -16.44
N PHE A 39 -21.59 17.62 -16.99
CA PHE A 39 -22.81 18.35 -17.34
C PHE A 39 -23.16 18.13 -18.81
N PHE A 40 -24.44 17.98 -19.10
CA PHE A 40 -24.96 17.77 -20.45
C PHE A 40 -26.03 18.79 -20.76
N ALA A 41 -25.96 19.37 -21.98
CA ALA A 41 -26.91 20.31 -22.48
C ALA A 41 -27.16 20.09 -23.98
N SER A 42 -28.36 20.43 -24.46
CA SER A 42 -28.63 20.66 -25.89
C SER A 42 -28.45 22.14 -26.22
N GLU A 43 -28.61 22.53 -27.48
CA GLU A 43 -28.47 23.93 -27.91
C GLU A 43 -29.37 24.91 -27.13
N ASN A 44 -30.53 24.45 -26.65
CA ASN A 44 -31.56 25.30 -26.03
C ASN A 44 -31.92 24.87 -24.60
N LYS A 45 -31.42 23.75 -24.09
CA LYS A 45 -31.87 23.21 -22.80
C LYS A 45 -30.78 22.49 -22.07
N PHE A 46 -30.64 22.78 -20.77
CA PHE A 46 -29.87 21.96 -19.84
C PHE A 46 -30.56 20.61 -19.66
N LEU A 47 -29.80 19.50 -19.83
CA LEU A 47 -30.33 18.14 -19.80
C LEU A 47 -30.10 17.47 -18.44
N GLY A 48 -28.93 17.68 -17.82
CA GLY A 48 -28.64 17.09 -16.53
C GLY A 48 -27.15 16.96 -16.24
N VAL A 49 -26.83 16.33 -15.08
CA VAL A 49 -25.49 16.01 -14.61
C VAL A 49 -25.37 14.52 -14.39
N ILE A 50 -24.29 13.94 -14.85
CA ILE A 50 -23.89 12.57 -14.54
C ILE A 50 -22.64 12.64 -13.69
N ALA A 51 -22.67 12.07 -12.48
CA ALA A 51 -21.50 11.96 -11.63
C ALA A 51 -20.79 10.62 -11.88
N ILE A 52 -19.56 10.70 -12.35
CA ILE A 52 -18.70 9.54 -12.61
C ILE A 52 -17.74 9.39 -11.44
N SER A 53 -17.59 8.18 -10.95
CA SER A 53 -16.55 7.83 -9.97
C SER A 53 -15.92 6.49 -10.34
N ASP A 54 -14.62 6.39 -10.15
CA ASP A 54 -13.98 5.09 -10.17
C ASP A 54 -14.46 4.27 -8.96
N SER A 55 -14.86 3.05 -9.21
CA SER A 55 -15.25 2.14 -8.13
C SER A 55 -14.01 1.56 -7.46
N ILE A 56 -13.95 1.69 -6.14
CA ILE A 56 -12.92 0.99 -5.36
C ILE A 56 -13.18 -0.51 -5.49
N LYS A 57 -12.14 -1.27 -5.81
CA LYS A 57 -12.25 -2.74 -5.86
C LYS A 57 -12.60 -3.27 -4.48
N ASN A 58 -13.54 -4.20 -4.42
CA ASN A 58 -14.08 -4.75 -3.17
C ASN A 58 -13.02 -5.34 -2.23
N GLU A 59 -11.92 -5.82 -2.80
CA GLU A 59 -10.80 -6.40 -2.06
C GLU A 59 -9.84 -5.36 -1.45
N SER A 60 -9.83 -4.11 -1.94
CA SER A 60 -8.87 -3.09 -1.52
C SER A 60 -8.95 -2.73 -0.03
N PRO A 61 -10.14 -2.53 0.58
CA PRO A 61 -10.24 -2.27 2.02
C PRO A 61 -9.69 -3.43 2.86
N LEU A 62 -9.95 -4.67 2.43
CA LEU A 62 -9.46 -5.86 3.13
C LEU A 62 -7.94 -5.98 3.03
N ALA A 63 -7.35 -5.66 1.88
CA ALA A 63 -5.90 -5.67 1.68
C ALA A 63 -5.21 -4.65 2.58
N VAL A 64 -5.70 -3.40 2.60
CA VAL A 64 -5.16 -2.33 3.46
C VAL A 64 -5.28 -2.72 4.94
N LYS A 65 -6.44 -3.23 5.37
CA LYS A 65 -6.62 -3.72 6.74
C LYS A 65 -5.61 -4.80 7.12
N GLN A 66 -5.37 -5.77 6.24
CA GLN A 66 -4.38 -6.83 6.50
C GLN A 66 -2.96 -6.28 6.60
N LEU A 67 -2.58 -5.29 5.80
CA LEU A 67 -1.29 -4.62 5.90
C LEU A 67 -1.13 -3.89 7.25
N LYS A 68 -2.17 -3.19 7.69
CA LYS A 68 -2.21 -2.53 9.01
C LYS A 68 -2.11 -3.54 10.16
N ASP A 69 -2.82 -4.67 10.08
CA ASP A 69 -2.73 -5.76 11.07
C ASP A 69 -1.31 -6.35 11.14
N MET A 70 -0.55 -6.33 10.03
CA MET A 70 0.88 -6.70 10.01
C MET A 70 1.81 -5.63 10.58
N GLY A 71 1.30 -4.45 10.97
CA GLY A 71 2.06 -3.31 11.45
C GLY A 71 2.76 -2.53 10.34
N ILE A 72 2.21 -2.53 9.13
CA ILE A 72 2.73 -1.78 7.98
C ILE A 72 1.93 -0.50 7.83
N ARG A 73 2.61 0.65 7.81
CA ARG A 73 2.02 1.96 7.49
C ARG A 73 1.65 1.98 6.02
N THR A 74 0.44 2.44 5.71
CA THR A 74 -0.08 2.51 4.35
C THR A 74 -0.17 3.96 3.88
N VAL A 75 0.42 4.25 2.73
CA VAL A 75 0.45 5.60 2.14
C VAL A 75 -0.10 5.53 0.72
N MET A 76 -1.02 6.41 0.38
CA MET A 76 -1.52 6.58 -0.98
C MET A 76 -0.84 7.76 -1.64
N ILE A 77 -0.21 7.54 -2.80
CA ILE A 77 0.40 8.57 -3.63
C ILE A 77 -0.34 8.61 -4.96
N THR A 78 -1.02 9.71 -5.25
CA THR A 78 -1.85 9.83 -6.45
C THR A 78 -1.72 11.19 -7.12
N GLY A 79 -1.91 11.23 -8.44
CA GLY A 79 -2.04 12.46 -9.21
C GLY A 79 -3.43 13.11 -9.10
N ASP A 80 -4.40 12.42 -8.50
CA ASP A 80 -5.76 12.92 -8.34
C ASP A 80 -5.82 14.13 -7.41
N LYS A 81 -6.93 14.87 -7.53
CA LYS A 81 -7.21 16.00 -6.65
C LYS A 81 -7.36 15.54 -5.21
N GLU A 82 -6.94 16.37 -4.28
CA GLU A 82 -6.95 16.05 -2.84
C GLU A 82 -8.32 15.62 -2.31
N LYS A 83 -9.42 16.24 -2.79
CA LYS A 83 -10.79 15.88 -2.39
C LYS A 83 -11.11 14.41 -2.75
N THR A 84 -10.82 14.01 -3.99
CA THR A 84 -11.02 12.63 -4.48
C THR A 84 -10.15 11.64 -3.71
N ALA A 85 -8.87 11.94 -3.57
CA ALA A 85 -7.93 11.11 -2.84
C ALA A 85 -8.35 10.89 -1.38
N ARG A 86 -8.81 11.93 -0.69
CA ARG A 86 -9.34 11.84 0.68
C ARG A 86 -10.60 10.99 0.78
N ALA A 87 -11.52 11.11 -0.19
CA ALA A 87 -12.74 10.30 -0.22
C ALA A 87 -12.41 8.81 -0.35
N ILE A 88 -11.51 8.46 -1.27
CA ILE A 88 -11.04 7.08 -1.47
C ILE A 88 -10.32 6.56 -0.23
N ALA A 89 -9.37 7.33 0.32
CA ALA A 89 -8.57 6.91 1.45
C ALA A 89 -9.38 6.65 2.72
N ARG A 90 -10.47 7.43 2.94
CA ARG A 90 -11.42 7.18 4.04
C ARG A 90 -12.14 5.84 3.88
N GLN A 91 -12.54 5.47 2.66
CA GLN A 91 -13.26 4.22 2.39
C GLN A 91 -12.37 2.98 2.57
N VAL A 92 -11.06 3.10 2.27
CA VAL A 92 -10.08 2.01 2.41
C VAL A 92 -9.25 2.10 3.70
N GLU A 93 -9.48 3.13 4.53
CA GLU A 93 -8.77 3.37 5.79
C GLU A 93 -7.24 3.52 5.64
N ILE A 94 -6.77 4.24 4.63
CA ILE A 94 -5.34 4.51 4.43
C ILE A 94 -4.82 5.47 5.50
N ASP A 95 -3.59 5.25 5.98
CA ASP A 95 -3.00 6.03 7.09
C ASP A 95 -2.56 7.43 6.64
N GLU A 96 -2.05 7.57 5.41
CA GLU A 96 -1.52 8.84 4.89
C GLU A 96 -1.80 9.01 3.40
N ILE A 97 -1.96 10.27 2.96
CA ILE A 97 -2.27 10.62 1.57
C ILE A 97 -1.29 11.66 1.07
N ARG A 98 -0.81 11.46 -0.17
CA ARG A 98 -0.09 12.44 -0.98
C ARG A 98 -0.84 12.58 -2.30
N ALA A 99 -1.64 13.62 -2.45
CA ALA A 99 -2.48 13.89 -3.60
C ALA A 99 -1.88 14.98 -4.50
N GLY A 100 -2.31 15.05 -5.77
CA GLY A 100 -1.85 16.03 -6.74
C GLY A 100 -0.37 15.87 -7.12
N VAL A 101 0.18 14.67 -6.98
CA VAL A 101 1.61 14.39 -7.18
C VAL A 101 1.89 14.09 -8.65
N LEU A 102 2.81 14.84 -9.25
CA LEU A 102 3.29 14.57 -10.60
C LEU A 102 4.15 13.29 -10.63
N PRO A 103 4.21 12.58 -11.77
CA PRO A 103 5.02 11.35 -11.88
C PRO A 103 6.47 11.51 -11.42
N THR A 104 7.11 12.63 -11.76
CA THR A 104 8.49 12.95 -11.37
C THR A 104 8.66 13.16 -9.87
N GLN A 105 7.63 13.66 -9.18
CA GLN A 105 7.66 13.94 -7.74
C GLN A 105 7.44 12.67 -6.90
N LYS A 106 6.84 11.61 -7.48
CA LYS A 106 6.62 10.35 -6.76
C LYS A 106 7.93 9.75 -6.24
N ALA A 107 8.98 9.77 -7.04
CA ALA A 107 10.29 9.27 -6.64
C ALA A 107 10.90 10.07 -5.47
N GLU A 108 10.73 11.40 -5.45
CA GLU A 108 11.20 12.24 -4.35
C GLU A 108 10.47 11.93 -3.04
N ILE A 109 9.16 11.67 -3.12
CA ILE A 109 8.35 11.27 -1.96
C ILE A 109 8.84 9.93 -1.43
N ILE A 110 9.10 8.96 -2.31
CA ILE A 110 9.66 7.66 -1.93
C ILE A 110 11.00 7.82 -1.22
N ARG A 111 11.91 8.66 -1.73
CA ARG A 111 13.20 8.96 -1.06
C ARG A 111 13.02 9.50 0.35
N LYS A 112 12.04 10.38 0.57
CA LYS A 112 11.73 10.89 1.91
C LYS A 112 11.28 9.78 2.84
N PHE A 113 10.38 8.90 2.39
CA PHE A 113 9.94 7.76 3.20
C PHE A 113 11.06 6.75 3.49
N LYS A 114 12.01 6.57 2.59
CA LYS A 114 13.18 5.70 2.83
C LYS A 114 14.06 6.18 3.99
N SER A 115 14.08 7.47 4.29
CA SER A 115 14.77 7.97 5.49
C SER A 115 14.05 7.60 6.80
N GLU A 116 12.76 7.25 6.74
CA GLU A 116 11.95 6.85 7.89
C GLU A 116 11.90 5.32 8.08
N GLY A 117 12.15 4.55 7.02
CA GLY A 117 12.13 3.08 7.07
C GLY A 117 12.17 2.42 5.70
N ILE A 118 11.99 1.11 5.67
CA ILE A 118 11.95 0.32 4.42
C ILE A 118 10.64 0.60 3.70
N VAL A 119 10.73 0.98 2.43
CA VAL A 119 9.60 1.36 1.58
C VAL A 119 9.33 0.30 0.52
N CYS A 120 8.09 -0.20 0.51
CA CYS A 120 7.56 -1.00 -0.58
C CYS A 120 6.62 -0.13 -1.42
N MET A 121 6.98 0.12 -2.67
CA MET A 121 6.12 0.82 -3.64
C MET A 121 5.31 -0.21 -4.43
N VAL A 122 4.01 0.02 -4.52
CA VAL A 122 3.09 -0.82 -5.29
C VAL A 122 2.41 0.05 -6.35
N GLY A 123 2.50 -0.35 -7.61
CA GLY A 123 1.96 0.43 -8.73
C GLY A 123 1.63 -0.42 -9.95
N ASP A 124 0.96 0.17 -10.93
CA ASP A 124 0.63 -0.47 -12.22
C ASP A 124 1.75 -0.34 -13.28
N GLY A 125 2.71 0.51 -13.00
CA GLY A 125 4.00 0.59 -13.65
C GLY A 125 4.21 1.58 -14.76
N ILE A 126 3.23 2.04 -15.50
CA ILE A 126 3.49 2.96 -16.63
C ILE A 126 4.00 4.31 -16.12
N ASN A 127 3.28 4.90 -15.19
CA ASN A 127 3.61 6.21 -14.62
C ASN A 127 4.44 6.11 -13.33
N ASP A 128 4.61 4.91 -12.82
CA ASP A 128 5.24 4.63 -11.53
C ASP A 128 6.63 4.00 -11.63
N ALA A 129 7.14 3.74 -12.86
CA ALA A 129 8.39 3.02 -13.08
C ALA A 129 9.57 3.61 -12.29
N VAL A 130 9.72 4.95 -12.29
CA VAL A 130 10.80 5.62 -11.56
C VAL A 130 10.61 5.46 -10.04
N ALA A 131 9.38 5.55 -9.55
CA ALA A 131 9.08 5.38 -8.12
C ALA A 131 9.25 3.92 -7.67
N LEU A 132 8.90 2.94 -8.53
CA LEU A 132 9.12 1.51 -8.29
C LEU A 132 10.61 1.19 -8.17
N THR A 133 11.43 1.73 -9.07
CA THR A 133 12.89 1.55 -9.04
C THR A 133 13.55 2.24 -7.84
N GLU A 134 13.02 3.39 -7.40
CA GLU A 134 13.56 4.14 -6.27
C GLU A 134 13.26 3.48 -4.92
N ALA A 135 12.16 2.74 -4.80
CA ALA A 135 11.77 2.06 -3.58
C ALA A 135 12.76 0.96 -3.17
N ASP A 136 12.76 0.55 -1.90
CA ASP A 136 13.55 -0.62 -1.45
C ASP A 136 12.99 -1.91 -2.02
N VAL A 137 11.67 -1.95 -2.25
CA VAL A 137 10.97 -3.05 -2.94
C VAL A 137 9.92 -2.45 -3.86
N GLY A 138 10.10 -2.58 -5.17
CA GLY A 138 9.09 -2.23 -6.17
C GLY A 138 8.23 -3.44 -6.52
N VAL A 139 6.92 -3.26 -6.48
CA VAL A 139 5.92 -4.29 -6.77
C VAL A 139 4.99 -3.79 -7.88
N ALA A 140 5.02 -4.42 -9.04
CA ALA A 140 4.07 -4.18 -10.11
C ALA A 140 2.83 -5.07 -9.94
N ILE A 141 1.63 -4.50 -10.13
CA ILE A 141 0.37 -5.24 -10.07
C ILE A 141 -0.27 -5.34 -11.46
N GLY A 142 -0.78 -6.53 -11.77
CA GLY A 142 -1.51 -6.83 -12.99
C GLY A 142 -0.61 -7.26 -14.14
N THR A 143 -1.18 -7.34 -15.33
CA THR A 143 -0.44 -7.55 -16.58
C THR A 143 0.27 -6.25 -16.95
N GLY A 144 1.14 -5.78 -16.05
CA GLY A 144 1.89 -4.54 -16.23
C GLY A 144 2.53 -4.48 -17.61
N THR A 145 2.65 -3.29 -18.17
CA THR A 145 3.43 -3.08 -19.37
C THR A 145 4.85 -3.60 -19.16
N ASP A 146 5.53 -4.00 -20.22
CA ASP A 146 6.92 -4.47 -20.17
C ASP A 146 7.82 -3.53 -19.34
N VAL A 147 7.56 -2.22 -19.42
CA VAL A 147 8.26 -1.19 -18.64
C VAL A 147 8.06 -1.33 -17.11
N ALA A 148 6.89 -1.78 -16.67
CA ALA A 148 6.63 -2.00 -15.25
C ALA A 148 7.29 -3.25 -14.73
N VAL A 149 7.30 -4.29 -15.55
CA VAL A 149 7.97 -5.56 -15.25
C VAL A 149 9.46 -5.34 -15.09
N ASP A 150 10.06 -4.51 -15.96
CA ASP A 150 11.49 -4.18 -15.91
C ASP A 150 11.87 -3.28 -14.72
N ALA A 151 10.94 -2.44 -14.25
CA ALA A 151 11.18 -1.50 -13.15
C ALA A 151 10.94 -2.10 -11.76
N ALA A 152 10.17 -3.20 -11.66
CA ALA A 152 9.77 -3.78 -10.39
C ALA A 152 10.60 -5.05 -10.07
N GLN A 153 10.95 -5.25 -8.79
CA GLN A 153 11.57 -6.48 -8.31
C GLN A 153 10.57 -7.63 -8.20
N ILE A 154 9.28 -7.31 -8.07
CA ILE A 154 8.20 -8.29 -7.90
C ILE A 154 7.05 -7.93 -8.83
N VAL A 155 6.52 -8.93 -9.52
CA VAL A 155 5.36 -8.77 -10.39
C VAL A 155 4.23 -9.68 -9.89
N LEU A 156 3.11 -9.06 -9.52
CA LEU A 156 1.90 -9.76 -9.12
C LEU A 156 0.99 -9.89 -10.34
N MET A 157 0.91 -11.11 -10.88
CA MET A 157 0.22 -11.41 -12.15
C MET A 157 -1.28 -11.12 -12.13
N LYS A 158 -1.91 -11.14 -10.95
CA LYS A 158 -3.32 -10.83 -10.79
C LYS A 158 -3.49 -9.36 -10.44
N ASN A 159 -4.49 -8.71 -11.03
CA ASN A 159 -4.84 -7.34 -10.68
C ASN A 159 -5.66 -7.30 -9.37
N ASN A 160 -5.08 -7.83 -8.29
CA ASN A 160 -5.71 -7.97 -6.99
C ASN A 160 -4.77 -7.48 -5.88
N LEU A 161 -5.20 -6.47 -5.14
CA LEU A 161 -4.39 -5.88 -4.07
C LEU A 161 -4.15 -6.84 -2.88
N LEU A 162 -5.00 -7.87 -2.70
CA LEU A 162 -4.78 -8.92 -1.68
C LEU A 162 -3.51 -9.75 -1.91
N ASP A 163 -2.98 -9.75 -3.11
CA ASP A 163 -1.72 -10.44 -3.40
C ASP A 163 -0.52 -9.77 -2.72
N VAL A 164 -0.62 -8.46 -2.39
CA VAL A 164 0.44 -7.75 -1.66
C VAL A 164 0.61 -8.28 -0.22
N PRO A 165 -0.41 -8.32 0.64
CA PRO A 165 -0.24 -8.95 1.95
C PRO A 165 0.08 -10.44 1.86
N ALA A 166 -0.43 -11.17 0.84
CA ALA A 166 -0.10 -12.57 0.62
C ALA A 166 1.40 -12.77 0.29
N PHE A 167 1.94 -11.95 -0.60
CA PHE A 167 3.37 -11.91 -0.93
C PHE A 167 4.24 -11.65 0.32
N ILE A 168 3.88 -10.66 1.15
CA ILE A 168 4.62 -10.35 2.38
C ILE A 168 4.62 -11.54 3.35
N ARG A 169 3.49 -12.25 3.47
CA ARG A 169 3.43 -13.48 4.28
C ARG A 169 4.32 -14.57 3.71
N LEU A 170 4.29 -14.77 2.41
CA LEU A 170 5.15 -15.74 1.73
C LEU A 170 6.63 -15.43 1.99
N SER A 171 7.04 -14.19 1.78
CA SER A 171 8.41 -13.73 2.03
C SER A 171 8.86 -14.01 3.47
N ARG A 172 8.03 -13.65 4.47
CA ARG A 172 8.32 -13.93 5.90
C ARG A 172 8.47 -15.44 6.18
N LYS A 173 7.60 -16.28 5.60
CA LYS A 173 7.67 -17.74 5.77
C LYS A 173 8.91 -18.32 5.08
N THR A 174 9.23 -17.84 3.89
CA THR A 174 10.43 -18.26 3.15
C THR A 174 11.69 -17.91 3.95
N PHE A 175 11.76 -16.69 4.48
CA PHE A 175 12.89 -16.26 5.30
C PHE A 175 13.05 -17.09 6.58
N LEU A 176 11.95 -17.44 7.24
CA LEU A 176 11.96 -18.33 8.39
C LEU A 176 12.45 -19.74 8.00
N ASN A 177 11.97 -20.28 6.90
CA ASN A 177 12.38 -21.58 6.38
C ASN A 177 13.89 -21.62 6.05
N ILE A 178 14.42 -20.54 5.45
CA ILE A 178 15.86 -20.42 5.20
C ILE A 178 16.64 -20.44 6.51
N LYS A 179 16.19 -19.71 7.55
CA LYS A 179 16.84 -19.70 8.86
C LYS A 179 16.81 -21.09 9.52
N GLU A 180 15.68 -21.79 9.44
CA GLU A 180 15.53 -23.15 9.96
C GLU A 180 16.50 -24.10 9.24
N ASN A 181 16.58 -24.05 7.92
CA ASN A 181 17.49 -24.87 7.14
C ASN A 181 18.96 -24.59 7.49
N LEU A 182 19.32 -23.32 7.61
CA LEU A 182 20.68 -22.92 7.98
C LEU A 182 21.04 -23.39 9.39
N PHE A 183 20.11 -23.25 10.35
CA PHE A 183 20.30 -23.73 11.72
C PHE A 183 20.57 -25.24 11.75
N TRP A 184 19.76 -26.04 11.07
CA TRP A 184 19.96 -27.48 11.00
C TRP A 184 21.28 -27.85 10.34
N ALA A 185 21.63 -27.19 9.21
CA ALA A 185 22.89 -27.41 8.52
C ALA A 185 24.11 -27.12 9.42
N PHE A 186 24.06 -26.08 10.25
CA PHE A 186 25.11 -25.76 11.21
C PHE A 186 25.20 -26.77 12.34
N ILE A 187 24.06 -27.17 12.92
CA ILE A 187 24.07 -28.05 14.10
C ILE A 187 24.60 -29.44 13.76
N TYR A 188 24.26 -29.95 12.56
CA TYR A 188 24.83 -31.23 12.10
C TYR A 188 26.35 -31.18 12.01
N ASN A 189 26.90 -30.09 11.47
CA ASN A 189 28.34 -29.91 11.34
C ASN A 189 29.00 -29.63 12.68
N ALA A 190 28.39 -28.84 13.57
CA ALA A 190 28.90 -28.53 14.90
C ALA A 190 29.04 -29.76 15.77
N ILE A 191 28.17 -30.75 15.62
CA ILE A 191 28.24 -32.04 16.33
C ILE A 191 29.10 -33.03 15.57
N GLY A 192 28.94 -33.12 14.24
CA GLY A 192 29.58 -34.11 13.41
C GLY A 192 31.12 -33.95 13.30
N ILE A 193 31.60 -32.72 13.20
CA ILE A 193 33.03 -32.45 13.06
C ILE A 193 33.85 -32.87 14.32
N PRO A 194 33.46 -32.46 15.54
CA PRO A 194 34.15 -32.92 16.75
C PRO A 194 34.06 -34.44 16.95
N LEU A 195 32.93 -35.05 16.58
CA LEU A 195 32.74 -36.48 16.65
C LEU A 195 33.65 -37.21 15.66
N ALA A 196 33.76 -36.72 14.42
CA ALA A 196 34.63 -37.27 13.40
C ALA A 196 36.11 -37.08 13.69
N SER A 197 36.50 -35.96 14.31
CA SER A 197 37.88 -35.66 14.70
C SER A 197 38.35 -36.47 15.93
N GLY A 198 37.46 -37.26 16.53
CA GLY A 198 37.80 -38.14 17.64
C GLY A 198 37.92 -37.46 19.01
N VAL A 199 37.45 -36.22 19.17
CA VAL A 199 37.48 -35.47 20.43
C VAL A 199 36.86 -36.29 21.59
N PHE A 200 35.86 -37.09 21.31
CA PHE A 200 35.15 -37.91 22.32
C PHE A 200 35.75 -39.29 22.53
N ILE A 201 36.80 -39.70 21.82
CA ILE A 201 37.45 -41.01 22.00
C ILE A 201 38.10 -41.10 23.38
N GLY A 202 38.75 -40.00 23.83
CA GLY A 202 39.41 -39.94 25.13
C GLY A 202 38.47 -40.00 26.33
N PHE A 203 37.22 -39.51 26.17
CA PHE A 203 36.25 -39.46 27.29
C PHE A 203 35.26 -40.62 27.30
N PHE A 204 34.81 -41.07 26.10
CA PHE A 204 33.73 -42.05 25.98
C PHE A 204 34.09 -43.29 25.16
N GLY A 205 35.34 -43.34 24.61
CA GLY A 205 35.75 -44.46 23.75
C GLY A 205 35.00 -44.52 22.39
N TRP A 206 34.22 -43.50 22.04
CA TRP A 206 33.37 -43.50 20.85
C TRP A 206 34.22 -43.23 19.61
N LYS A 207 34.28 -44.21 18.71
CA LYS A 207 34.83 -44.08 17.38
C LYS A 207 33.72 -43.96 16.36
N MET A 208 33.70 -42.90 15.56
CA MET A 208 32.74 -42.74 14.51
C MET A 208 33.10 -43.63 13.31
N ASN A 209 32.18 -44.50 12.92
CA ASN A 209 32.31 -45.22 11.64
C ASN A 209 31.98 -44.26 10.48
N PRO A 210 32.81 -44.20 9.40
CA PRO A 210 32.56 -43.36 8.24
C PRO A 210 31.17 -43.53 7.60
N MET A 211 30.59 -44.71 7.71
CA MET A 211 29.24 -45.01 7.22
C MET A 211 28.18 -44.18 7.95
N PHE A 212 28.30 -43.95 9.25
CA PHE A 212 27.37 -43.08 10.00
C PHE A 212 27.52 -41.62 9.57
N GLY A 213 28.74 -41.15 9.24
CA GLY A 213 28.94 -39.82 8.71
C GLY A 213 28.24 -39.60 7.36
N ALA A 214 28.40 -40.54 6.44
CA ALA A 214 27.72 -40.51 5.14
C ALA A 214 26.18 -40.53 5.29
N MET A 215 25.67 -41.36 6.20
CA MET A 215 24.24 -41.47 6.49
C MET A 215 23.69 -40.17 7.09
N ALA A 216 24.40 -39.53 8.01
CA ALA A 216 24.04 -38.23 8.59
C ALA A 216 23.97 -37.11 7.56
N MET A 217 24.92 -37.07 6.59
CA MET A 217 24.91 -36.10 5.51
C MET A 217 23.68 -36.29 4.59
N SER A 218 23.36 -37.55 4.24
CA SER A 218 22.17 -37.85 3.43
C SER A 218 20.88 -37.47 4.15
N LEU A 219 20.79 -37.73 5.46
CA LEU A 219 19.63 -37.37 6.29
C LEU A 219 19.48 -35.84 6.42
N SER A 220 20.58 -35.11 6.54
CA SER A 220 20.59 -33.64 6.56
C SER A 220 20.00 -33.07 5.27
N SER A 221 20.44 -33.55 4.12
CA SER A 221 19.91 -33.14 2.82
C SER A 221 18.42 -33.44 2.69
N PHE A 222 17.98 -34.62 3.12
CA PHE A 222 16.57 -34.99 3.14
C PHE A 222 15.73 -34.05 4.04
N CYS A 223 16.21 -33.69 5.23
CA CYS A 223 15.55 -32.77 6.13
C CYS A 223 15.40 -31.37 5.53
N VAL A 224 16.44 -30.84 4.88
CA VAL A 224 16.40 -29.53 4.20
C VAL A 224 15.39 -29.51 3.08
N VAL A 225 15.36 -30.52 2.20
CA VAL A 225 14.40 -30.63 1.11
C VAL A 225 12.98 -30.76 1.64
N SER A 226 12.76 -31.63 2.64
CA SER A 226 11.45 -31.81 3.27
C SER A 226 10.93 -30.54 3.92
N ASN A 227 11.80 -29.76 4.58
CA ASN A 227 11.43 -28.46 5.16
C ASN A 227 11.11 -27.43 4.07
N ALA A 228 11.86 -27.41 2.95
CA ALA A 228 11.57 -26.53 1.82
C ALA A 228 10.19 -26.87 1.17
N LEU A 229 9.87 -28.15 1.00
CA LEU A 229 8.59 -28.58 0.46
C LEU A 229 7.41 -28.17 1.34
N ARG A 230 7.61 -27.96 2.64
CA ARG A 230 6.57 -27.45 3.56
C ARG A 230 6.02 -26.09 3.16
N LEU A 231 6.80 -25.28 2.40
CA LEU A 231 6.34 -23.99 1.88
C LEU A 231 5.16 -24.14 0.88
N ASN A 232 5.05 -25.25 0.16
CA ASN A 232 3.94 -25.50 -0.74
C ASN A 232 2.58 -25.59 -0.03
N PHE A 233 2.58 -25.95 1.26
CA PHE A 233 1.38 -25.99 2.10
C PHE A 233 1.15 -24.66 2.85
N ALA A 234 1.88 -23.61 2.51
CA ALA A 234 1.77 -22.32 3.20
C ALA A 234 0.47 -21.60 2.80
N MET A 235 -0.48 -21.47 3.73
CA MET A 235 -1.69 -20.66 3.54
C MET A 235 -1.30 -19.15 3.57
N ILE A 236 -1.07 -18.57 2.40
CA ILE A 236 -0.61 -17.18 2.25
C ILE A 236 -1.74 -16.16 2.30
N TYR A 237 -2.97 -16.55 1.94
CA TYR A 237 -4.15 -15.67 1.97
C TYR A 237 -4.84 -15.64 3.35
N ASN A 238 -4.47 -16.52 4.28
CA ASN A 238 -5.07 -16.57 5.61
C ASN A 238 -4.39 -15.57 6.56
N SER A 239 -5.14 -14.54 6.98
CA SER A 239 -4.69 -13.48 7.90
C SER A 239 -4.77 -13.85 9.39
N SER A 240 -5.38 -14.99 9.76
CA SER A 240 -5.63 -15.36 11.16
C SER A 240 -4.37 -15.48 12.03
N ARG A 241 -3.21 -15.67 11.41
CA ARG A 241 -1.90 -15.80 12.09
C ARG A 241 -1.06 -14.53 12.05
N ASP A 242 -1.58 -13.45 11.48
CA ASP A 242 -0.87 -12.18 11.50
C ASP A 242 -0.81 -11.70 12.94
N LYS A 243 0.40 -11.48 13.45
CA LYS A 243 0.56 -10.89 14.77
C LYS A 243 0.08 -9.46 14.68
N LYS A 244 -0.99 -9.11 15.38
CA LYS A 244 -1.43 -7.73 15.57
C LYS A 244 -0.30 -6.97 16.28
N LYS A 245 0.63 -6.43 15.52
CA LYS A 245 1.60 -5.48 16.04
C LYS A 245 0.85 -4.17 16.23
N LYS A 246 0.64 -3.72 17.49
CA LYS A 246 0.32 -2.33 17.76
C LYS A 246 1.38 -1.48 17.08
N ASN A 247 0.99 -0.71 16.07
CA ASN A 247 1.85 0.29 15.47
C ASN A 247 2.31 1.22 16.58
N LYS A 248 3.59 1.19 16.94
CA LYS A 248 4.26 2.21 17.76
C LYS A 248 4.62 3.43 16.90
N ILE A 249 3.86 3.67 15.84
CA ILE A 249 4.01 4.86 15.04
C ILE A 249 3.13 5.91 15.68
N HIS A 250 3.77 6.79 16.40
CA HIS A 250 3.34 8.12 16.80
C HIS A 250 1.85 8.44 16.63
N ASP A 251 1.10 8.33 17.74
CA ASP A 251 -0.13 9.10 18.01
C ASP A 251 0.14 10.63 18.03
N LYS A 252 1.01 11.15 17.18
CA LYS A 252 1.42 12.56 17.22
C LYS A 252 1.10 13.37 15.98
N GLU A 253 0.51 12.78 14.95
CA GLU A 253 -0.14 13.55 13.89
C GLU A 253 -1.53 13.00 13.61
N GLN A 254 -2.39 12.98 14.62
CA GLN A 254 -3.81 13.15 14.38
C GLN A 254 -3.94 14.41 13.53
N PHE A 255 -4.58 14.28 12.38
CA PHE A 255 -4.98 15.37 11.50
C PHE A 255 -5.48 16.56 12.34
N LYS A 256 -4.60 17.48 12.72
CA LYS A 256 -5.01 18.83 13.06
C LYS A 256 -5.54 19.41 11.77
N MET A 257 -6.85 19.39 11.62
CA MET A 257 -7.52 20.21 10.63
C MET A 257 -7.28 21.67 11.04
N GLU A 258 -6.19 22.26 10.60
CA GLU A 258 -6.05 23.72 10.64
C GLU A 258 -6.98 24.29 9.59
N LYS A 259 -8.20 24.58 10.01
CA LYS A 259 -9.11 25.43 9.23
C LYS A 259 -8.63 26.87 9.40
N THR A 260 -7.85 27.35 8.45
CA THR A 260 -7.53 28.77 8.37
C THR A 260 -8.74 29.52 7.85
N VAL A 261 -9.50 30.14 8.72
CA VAL A 261 -10.60 31.03 8.36
C VAL A 261 -10.04 32.44 8.23
N LYS A 262 -9.95 32.96 6.99
CA LYS A 262 -9.53 34.32 6.73
C LYS A 262 -10.72 35.24 6.97
N ILE A 263 -10.74 35.99 8.07
CA ILE A 263 -11.79 36.96 8.39
C ILE A 263 -11.23 38.35 8.12
N ASN A 264 -11.76 39.04 7.12
CA ASN A 264 -11.42 40.42 6.81
C ASN A 264 -12.33 41.37 7.60
N GLY A 265 -11.74 42.40 8.23
CA GLY A 265 -12.49 43.45 8.90
C GLY A 265 -12.42 43.46 10.44
N MET A 266 -11.54 42.66 11.05
CA MET A 266 -11.30 42.75 12.51
C MET A 266 -10.40 43.94 12.83
N MET A 267 -10.91 44.89 13.60
CA MET A 267 -10.19 46.12 14.01
C MET A 267 -9.61 46.06 15.42
N CYS A 268 -9.83 45.02 16.21
CA CYS A 268 -9.30 44.93 17.57
C CYS A 268 -9.01 43.52 18.05
N GLY A 269 -7.97 43.34 18.88
CA GLY A 269 -7.55 42.06 19.44
C GLY A 269 -8.60 41.34 20.34
N HIS A 270 -9.62 42.08 20.83
CA HIS A 270 -10.71 41.49 21.61
C HIS A 270 -11.67 40.68 20.74
N CYS A 271 -11.91 41.13 19.51
CA CYS A 271 -12.74 40.40 18.53
C CYS A 271 -12.04 39.11 18.06
N GLU A 272 -10.71 39.13 17.90
CA GLU A 272 -9.91 37.96 17.56
C GLU A 272 -10.00 36.86 18.62
N MET A 273 -9.94 37.25 19.91
CA MET A 273 -10.00 36.32 21.04
C MET A 273 -11.40 35.68 21.19
N HIS A 274 -12.49 36.42 20.94
CA HIS A 274 -13.85 35.89 20.98
C HIS A 274 -14.13 34.87 19.86
N ILE A 275 -13.65 35.15 18.65
CA ILE A 275 -13.82 34.22 17.49
C ILE A 275 -12.97 32.97 17.69
N LYS A 276 -11.73 33.12 18.18
CA LYS A 276 -10.87 31.97 18.50
C LYS A 276 -11.50 31.05 19.53
N LYS A 277 -12.09 31.60 20.59
CA LYS A 277 -12.80 30.83 21.62
C LYS A 277 -14.06 30.12 21.08
N ALA A 278 -14.80 30.76 20.16
CA ALA A 278 -15.97 30.17 19.53
C ALA A 278 -15.60 29.04 18.53
N LEU A 279 -14.45 29.16 17.84
CA LEU A 279 -13.95 28.12 16.93
C LEU A 279 -13.32 26.93 17.65
N GLU A 280 -12.77 27.13 18.87
CA GLU A 280 -12.24 26.06 19.73
C GLU A 280 -13.35 25.25 20.42
N SER A 281 -14.60 25.72 20.38
CA SER A 281 -15.78 25.05 20.99
C SER A 281 -16.60 24.19 20.01
N ILE A 282 -16.19 24.12 18.73
CA ILE A 282 -16.80 23.31 17.66
C ILE A 282 -15.87 22.15 17.30
#